data_7cbac2cd809c44441808bec22d32cbd5
#
_entry.id   7cbac2cd809c44441808bec22d32cbd5
#
_cell.length_a   1.000
_cell.length_b   1.000
_cell.length_c   1.000
_cell.angle_alpha   90.00
_cell.angle_beta   90.00
_cell.angle_gamma   90.00
#
_symmetry.space_group_name_H-M   'P 1'
#
loop_
_entity.id
_entity.type
_entity.pdbx_description
1 polymer ?
#
loop_
_entity_poly.entity_id
_entity_poly.type
_entity_poly.pdbx_seq_one_letter_code
_entity_poly.pdbx_strand_id
1 'polypeptide(L)'
;MKYIFVAGAPGSKWSSVVKNIYYSPDIDNSDYSDVRTYYHDASGRIELMHLGAYFDPGMEFGGFFHRLQEHGWFECETEFDRPFSSTGIRIIKSHVFADNIDYIKKTWPHCPIVLVHRPDDACLGWWVKCGHFDITYPDYHEYYKDLKTMAGIIKKQNRGITAAAMKYPGRNPLTNNQLCTMLGIEPPPADYSQDYGQSDVRVTVI
;
A
#
# COMPACT_ATOMS: atom_id res chain seq x y z
N MET A 1 -6.05 0.96 18.24
CA MET A 1 -5.93 0.67 16.79
C MET A 1 -4.74 -0.24 16.61
N LYS A 2 -4.90 -1.35 15.88
CA LYS A 2 -3.81 -2.34 15.68
C LYS A 2 -3.17 -2.20 14.29
N TYR A 3 -3.98 -1.89 13.27
CA TYR A 3 -3.54 -1.80 11.89
C TYR A 3 -3.90 -0.46 11.25
N ILE A 4 -3.07 -0.05 10.30
CA ILE A 4 -3.38 0.91 9.24
C ILE A 4 -3.29 0.14 7.93
N PHE A 5 -4.42 -0.03 7.26
CA PHE A 5 -4.44 -0.66 5.94
C PHE A 5 -4.15 0.37 4.84
N VAL A 6 -3.37 -0.01 3.86
CA VAL A 6 -3.06 0.86 2.71
C VAL A 6 -3.41 0.13 1.42
N ALA A 7 -4.28 0.74 0.62
CA ALA A 7 -4.71 0.23 -0.67
C ALA A 7 -4.38 1.23 -1.78
N GLY A 8 -3.75 0.75 -2.83
CA GLY A 8 -3.39 1.55 -4.00
C GLY A 8 -3.15 0.65 -5.20
N ALA A 9 -3.47 1.11 -6.41
CA ALA A 9 -3.14 0.37 -7.61
C ALA A 9 -1.62 0.35 -7.86
N PRO A 10 -1.07 -0.63 -8.60
CA PRO A 10 0.32 -0.61 -9.02
C PRO A 10 0.67 0.71 -9.70
N GLY A 11 1.81 1.31 -9.33
CA GLY A 11 2.21 2.62 -9.83
C GLY A 11 1.52 3.83 -9.23
N SER A 12 0.65 3.66 -8.23
CA SER A 12 -0.05 4.76 -7.52
C SER A 12 0.84 5.61 -6.63
N LYS A 13 2.11 5.24 -6.46
CA LYS A 13 3.07 5.88 -5.53
C LYS A 13 2.68 5.74 -4.05
N TRP A 14 1.92 4.74 -3.70
CA TRP A 14 1.55 4.46 -2.32
C TRP A 14 2.75 4.33 -1.35
N SER A 15 3.90 3.86 -1.85
CA SER A 15 5.12 3.78 -1.03
C SER A 15 5.60 5.15 -0.55
N SER A 16 5.42 6.21 -1.35
CA SER A 16 5.71 7.58 -0.93
C SER A 16 4.76 8.04 0.19
N VAL A 17 3.48 7.64 0.10
CA VAL A 17 2.50 7.92 1.16
C VAL A 17 2.87 7.19 2.46
N VAL A 18 3.25 5.90 2.35
CA VAL A 18 3.65 5.09 3.52
C VAL A 18 4.91 5.65 4.17
N LYS A 19 5.90 6.14 3.42
CA LYS A 19 7.11 6.77 3.98
C LYS A 19 6.78 7.88 4.96
N ASN A 20 5.71 8.63 4.73
CA ASN A 20 5.30 9.74 5.58
C ASN A 20 4.74 9.35 6.94
N ILE A 21 4.47 8.08 7.17
CA ILE A 21 3.91 7.57 8.42
C ILE A 21 4.76 6.45 9.04
N TYR A 22 5.61 5.79 8.25
CA TYR A 22 6.34 4.60 8.67
C TYR A 22 7.30 4.83 9.86
N TYR A 23 7.93 5.99 9.91
CA TYR A 23 8.87 6.36 10.98
C TYR A 23 8.21 7.13 12.13
N SER A 24 6.87 7.17 12.20
CA SER A 24 6.16 7.67 13.36
C SER A 24 6.52 6.83 14.60
N PRO A 25 6.66 7.46 15.80
CA PRO A 25 6.90 6.72 17.05
C PRO A 25 5.82 5.70 17.39
N ASP A 26 4.61 5.86 16.88
CA ASP A 26 3.47 4.97 17.14
C ASP A 26 3.47 3.72 16.24
N ILE A 27 4.30 3.71 15.21
CA ILE A 27 4.33 2.62 14.22
C ILE A 27 5.35 1.55 14.61
N ASP A 28 4.89 0.29 14.60
CA ASP A 28 5.78 -0.86 14.64
C ASP A 28 6.48 -1.02 13.28
N ASN A 29 7.75 -0.70 13.24
CA ASN A 29 8.59 -0.80 12.04
C ASN A 29 9.59 -1.97 12.11
N SER A 30 9.34 -2.93 12.99
CA SER A 30 10.16 -4.14 13.11
C SER A 30 10.03 -5.11 11.93
N ASP A 31 9.10 -4.85 11.03
CA ASP A 31 8.94 -5.53 9.74
C ASP A 31 9.94 -5.08 8.68
N TYR A 32 10.82 -4.12 9.00
CA TYR A 32 11.83 -3.65 8.06
C TYR A 32 12.64 -4.81 7.46
N SER A 33 12.82 -4.77 6.14
CA SER A 33 13.56 -5.80 5.42
C SER A 33 14.23 -5.22 4.17
N ASP A 34 15.53 -5.44 4.04
CA ASP A 34 16.32 -5.01 2.89
C ASP A 34 15.91 -5.71 1.59
N VAL A 35 15.29 -6.89 1.67
CA VAL A 35 14.78 -7.58 0.48
C VAL A 35 13.65 -6.84 -0.23
N ARG A 36 13.04 -5.85 0.42
CA ARG A 36 12.04 -4.98 -0.16
C ARG A 36 12.63 -3.73 -0.84
N THR A 37 13.94 -3.57 -0.78
CA THR A 37 14.65 -2.49 -1.46
C THR A 37 15.09 -2.99 -2.83
N TYR A 38 14.75 -2.23 -3.88
CA TYR A 38 15.13 -2.56 -5.23
C TYR A 38 15.33 -1.30 -6.08
N TYR A 39 16.12 -1.43 -7.13
CA TYR A 39 16.43 -0.35 -8.05
C TYR A 39 15.56 -0.45 -9.30
N HIS A 40 14.96 0.65 -9.69
CA HIS A 40 13.94 0.70 -10.74
C HIS A 40 14.41 1.30 -12.06
N ASP A 41 15.66 1.63 -12.20
CA ASP A 41 16.21 2.01 -13.49
C ASP A 41 17.48 1.23 -13.81
N ALA A 42 17.79 1.11 -15.09
CA ALA A 42 19.02 0.44 -15.56
C ALA A 42 20.31 1.12 -15.06
N SER A 43 20.23 2.35 -14.55
CA SER A 43 21.36 3.08 -13.97
C SER A 43 21.51 2.87 -12.48
N GLY A 44 20.57 2.20 -11.81
CA GLY A 44 20.56 1.99 -10.37
C GLY A 44 20.38 3.26 -9.53
N ARG A 45 19.86 4.34 -10.13
CA ARG A 45 19.71 5.65 -9.48
C ARG A 45 18.38 5.83 -8.77
N ILE A 46 17.36 5.06 -9.13
CA ILE A 46 16.06 5.11 -8.50
C ILE A 46 15.96 3.92 -7.56
N GLU A 47 16.18 4.19 -6.29
CA GLU A 47 15.94 3.22 -5.23
C GLU A 47 14.51 3.38 -4.71
N LEU A 48 13.74 2.31 -4.74
CA LEU A 48 12.44 2.25 -4.11
C LEU A 48 12.45 1.18 -3.02
N MET A 49 11.98 1.58 -1.85
CA MET A 49 11.82 0.69 -0.72
C MET A 49 10.35 0.54 -0.39
N HIS A 50 9.88 -0.68 -0.28
CA HIS A 50 8.57 -0.98 0.26
C HIS A 50 8.64 -0.98 1.79
N LEU A 51 8.27 0.15 2.39
CA LEU A 51 8.07 0.26 3.83
C LEU A 51 6.66 -0.21 4.20
N GLY A 52 6.52 -0.85 5.37
CA GLY A 52 5.29 -1.51 5.78
C GLY A 52 5.13 -2.89 5.14
N ALA A 53 4.52 -3.82 5.87
CA ALA A 53 4.36 -5.19 5.41
C ALA A 53 3.54 -5.23 4.12
N TYR A 54 4.12 -5.82 3.08
CA TYR A 54 3.63 -5.80 1.71
C TYR A 54 3.09 -7.17 1.29
N PHE A 55 1.78 -7.28 1.19
CA PHE A 55 1.05 -8.52 0.99
C PHE A 55 0.50 -8.63 -0.43
N ASP A 56 1.37 -8.82 -1.39
CA ASP A 56 1.01 -9.06 -2.80
C ASP A 56 1.66 -10.35 -3.32
N PRO A 57 1.21 -10.86 -4.45
CA PRO A 57 1.85 -12.00 -5.09
C PRO A 57 3.36 -11.80 -5.23
N GLY A 58 4.12 -12.75 -4.78
CA GLY A 58 5.57 -12.69 -4.81
C GLY A 58 6.25 -11.92 -3.68
N MET A 59 5.47 -11.31 -2.78
CA MET A 59 5.97 -10.67 -1.57
C MET A 59 5.73 -11.55 -0.34
N GLU A 60 5.21 -11.00 0.80
CA GLU A 60 5.05 -11.78 2.02
C GLU A 60 4.02 -12.91 1.92
N PHE A 61 3.05 -12.83 1.02
CA PHE A 61 1.89 -13.74 1.06
C PHE A 61 1.41 -14.35 -0.25
N GLY A 62 2.17 -14.45 -1.28
CA GLY A 62 1.78 -15.19 -2.48
C GLY A 62 0.27 -15.16 -2.83
N GLY A 63 -0.28 -16.29 -3.24
CA GLY A 63 -1.69 -16.42 -3.63
C GLY A 63 -2.74 -16.30 -2.52
N PHE A 64 -2.33 -16.25 -1.24
CA PHE A 64 -3.25 -16.17 -0.09
C PHE A 64 -4.20 -14.97 -0.18
N PHE A 65 -3.68 -13.80 -0.54
CA PHE A 65 -4.44 -12.55 -0.51
C PHE A 65 -5.35 -12.29 -1.69
N HIS A 66 -5.23 -13.03 -2.78
CA HIS A 66 -6.21 -12.92 -3.89
C HIS A 66 -7.63 -13.19 -3.44
N ARG A 67 -7.77 -13.97 -2.38
CA ARG A 67 -9.04 -14.46 -1.86
C ARG A 67 -9.17 -14.17 -0.37
N LEU A 68 -8.82 -12.94 0.04
CA LEU A 68 -8.86 -12.50 1.44
C LEU A 68 -10.18 -12.83 2.13
N GLN A 69 -11.31 -12.72 1.40
CA GLN A 69 -12.64 -12.97 1.95
C GLN A 69 -12.95 -14.46 2.23
N GLU A 70 -12.14 -15.38 1.70
CA GLU A 70 -12.28 -16.81 1.94
C GLU A 70 -11.58 -17.24 3.25
N HIS A 71 -10.77 -16.37 3.82
CA HIS A 71 -10.04 -16.60 5.06
C HIS A 71 -10.75 -16.01 6.26
N GLY A 72 -10.65 -16.67 7.41
CA GLY A 72 -11.14 -16.12 8.66
C GLY A 72 -10.33 -14.92 9.15
N TRP A 73 -10.95 -14.02 9.91
CA TRP A 73 -10.27 -12.84 10.47
C TRP A 73 -9.02 -13.22 11.27
N PHE A 74 -9.06 -14.30 12.03
CA PHE A 74 -7.94 -14.76 12.84
C PHE A 74 -6.76 -15.25 11.99
N GLU A 75 -7.05 -15.95 10.90
CA GLU A 75 -6.05 -16.40 9.94
C GLU A 75 -5.37 -15.21 9.26
N CYS A 76 -6.17 -14.22 8.83
CA CYS A 76 -5.64 -12.98 8.27
C CYS A 76 -4.74 -12.22 9.26
N GLU A 77 -5.16 -12.09 10.53
CA GLU A 77 -4.35 -11.41 11.54
C GLU A 77 -3.04 -12.16 11.84
N THR A 78 -3.09 -13.48 11.89
CA THR A 78 -1.88 -14.29 12.07
C THR A 78 -0.85 -13.98 10.99
N GLU A 79 -1.32 -13.87 9.75
CA GLU A 79 -0.45 -13.55 8.63
C GLU A 79 0.00 -12.08 8.65
N PHE A 80 -0.89 -11.14 8.95
CA PHE A 80 -0.53 -9.72 9.07
C PHE A 80 0.50 -9.47 10.16
N ASP A 81 0.45 -10.22 11.25
CA ASP A 81 1.35 -10.07 12.38
C ASP A 81 2.71 -10.73 12.17
N ARG A 82 2.79 -11.71 11.30
CA ARG A 82 3.98 -12.53 11.10
C ARG A 82 5.29 -11.77 10.84
N PRO A 83 5.32 -10.68 10.05
CA PRO A 83 6.56 -9.93 9.80
C PRO A 83 7.04 -9.10 11.01
N PHE A 84 6.18 -8.88 12.01
CA PHE A 84 6.46 -7.95 13.10
C PHE A 84 6.94 -8.67 14.36
N SER A 85 7.91 -8.08 15.03
CA SER A 85 8.49 -8.61 16.26
C SER A 85 8.38 -7.64 17.46
N SER A 86 7.79 -6.46 17.25
CA SER A 86 7.64 -5.42 18.27
C SER A 86 6.16 -5.08 18.52
N THR A 87 5.94 -4.03 19.29
CA THR A 87 4.63 -3.49 19.61
C THR A 87 4.41 -2.16 18.91
N GLY A 88 3.17 -1.80 18.66
CA GLY A 88 2.80 -0.57 17.97
C GLY A 88 1.72 -0.81 16.93
N ILE A 89 1.42 0.22 16.16
CA ILE A 89 0.49 0.16 15.05
C ILE A 89 1.22 -0.39 13.82
N ARG A 90 0.65 -1.38 13.17
CA ARG A 90 1.24 -2.06 12.02
C ARG A 90 0.68 -1.55 10.72
N ILE A 91 1.53 -1.19 9.77
CA ILE A 91 1.13 -0.80 8.43
C ILE A 91 1.07 -2.05 7.56
N ILE A 92 -0.14 -2.35 7.08
CA ILE A 92 -0.39 -3.50 6.21
C ILE A 92 -0.84 -2.97 4.84
N LYS A 93 -0.12 -3.29 3.79
CA LYS A 93 -0.42 -2.79 2.45
C LYS A 93 -0.51 -3.90 1.42
N SER A 94 -1.48 -3.79 0.52
CA SER A 94 -1.62 -4.68 -0.63
C SER A 94 -2.42 -4.00 -1.75
N HIS A 95 -2.02 -4.25 -3.00
CA HIS A 95 -2.81 -3.83 -4.16
C HIS A 95 -4.17 -4.54 -4.20
N VAL A 96 -4.21 -5.81 -3.77
CA VAL A 96 -5.45 -6.58 -3.75
C VAL A 96 -6.46 -6.10 -2.70
N PHE A 97 -6.05 -5.25 -1.74
CA PHE A 97 -6.98 -4.61 -0.82
C PHE A 97 -7.99 -3.71 -1.53
N ALA A 98 -7.63 -3.16 -2.68
CA ALA A 98 -8.56 -2.38 -3.49
C ALA A 98 -9.82 -3.17 -3.92
N ASP A 99 -9.71 -4.49 -4.04
CA ASP A 99 -10.82 -5.39 -4.33
C ASP A 99 -11.56 -5.88 -3.07
N ASN A 100 -11.03 -5.59 -1.87
CA ASN A 100 -11.50 -6.16 -0.60
C ASN A 100 -11.86 -5.10 0.46
N ILE A 101 -12.02 -3.83 0.08
CA ILE A 101 -12.21 -2.72 1.04
C ILE A 101 -13.45 -2.95 1.93
N ASP A 102 -14.56 -3.40 1.37
CA ASP A 102 -15.78 -3.67 2.12
C ASP A 102 -15.57 -4.78 3.17
N TYR A 103 -14.83 -5.82 2.82
CA TYR A 103 -14.47 -6.89 3.75
C TYR A 103 -13.58 -6.36 4.87
N ILE A 104 -12.55 -5.58 4.56
CA ILE A 104 -11.62 -5.00 5.54
C ILE A 104 -12.39 -4.07 6.50
N LYS A 105 -13.24 -3.18 5.99
CA LYS A 105 -14.07 -2.28 6.81
C LYS A 105 -15.01 -3.04 7.75
N LYS A 106 -15.58 -4.14 7.27
CA LYS A 106 -16.48 -4.98 8.08
C LYS A 106 -15.72 -5.74 9.16
N THR A 107 -14.54 -6.27 8.83
CA THR A 107 -13.77 -7.16 9.72
C THR A 107 -12.98 -6.37 10.75
N TRP A 108 -12.40 -5.22 10.35
CA TRP A 108 -11.61 -4.34 11.22
C TRP A 108 -12.19 -2.91 11.24
N PRO A 109 -13.40 -2.70 11.78
CA PRO A 109 -14.13 -1.42 11.65
C PRO A 109 -13.42 -0.23 12.30
N HIS A 110 -12.53 -0.49 13.26
CA HIS A 110 -11.77 0.54 13.98
C HIS A 110 -10.38 0.80 13.37
N CYS A 111 -10.03 0.11 12.31
CA CYS A 111 -8.77 0.31 11.61
C CYS A 111 -9.00 1.21 10.39
N PRO A 112 -8.24 2.31 10.25
CA PRO A 112 -8.35 3.16 9.09
C PRO A 112 -7.82 2.46 7.84
N ILE A 113 -8.37 2.83 6.69
CA ILE A 113 -7.85 2.44 5.39
C ILE A 113 -7.39 3.71 4.67
N VAL A 114 -6.13 3.74 4.30
CA VAL A 114 -5.53 4.79 3.46
C VAL A 114 -5.68 4.36 2.01
N LEU A 115 -6.57 5.01 1.30
CA LEU A 115 -6.79 4.81 -0.13
C LEU A 115 -5.88 5.74 -0.91
N VAL A 116 -5.05 5.18 -1.78
CA VAL A 116 -4.14 5.95 -2.64
C VAL A 116 -4.57 5.79 -4.09
N HIS A 117 -5.10 6.86 -4.67
CA HIS A 117 -5.54 6.92 -6.06
C HIS A 117 -4.60 7.77 -6.89
N ARG A 118 -4.33 7.29 -8.09
CA ARG A 118 -3.62 8.02 -9.16
C ARG A 118 -4.24 7.65 -10.50
N PRO A 119 -4.35 8.56 -11.51
CA PRO A 119 -4.88 8.21 -12.81
C PRO A 119 -4.25 6.96 -13.43
N ASP A 120 -5.05 6.15 -14.13
CA ASP A 120 -4.62 4.84 -14.66
C ASP A 120 -3.40 4.94 -15.58
N ASP A 121 -3.37 5.95 -16.45
CA ASP A 121 -2.26 6.22 -17.36
C ASP A 121 -0.99 6.65 -16.63
N ALA A 122 -1.12 7.45 -15.57
CA ALA A 122 -0.01 7.86 -14.73
C ALA A 122 0.54 6.67 -13.91
N CYS A 123 -0.34 5.78 -13.43
CA CYS A 123 0.06 4.53 -12.78
C CYS A 123 0.84 3.63 -13.74
N LEU A 124 0.30 3.39 -14.93
CA LEU A 124 0.94 2.54 -15.93
C LEU A 124 2.27 3.12 -16.42
N GLY A 125 2.30 4.43 -16.69
CA GLY A 125 3.53 5.12 -17.10
C GLY A 125 4.62 5.03 -16.04
N TRP A 126 4.27 5.18 -14.75
CA TRP A 126 5.23 4.99 -13.65
C TRP A 126 5.72 3.54 -13.55
N TRP A 127 4.80 2.57 -13.67
CA TRP A 127 5.14 1.16 -13.68
C TRP A 127 6.18 0.81 -14.75
N VAL A 128 5.94 1.25 -15.99
CA VAL A 128 6.87 1.02 -17.10
C VAL A 128 8.21 1.74 -16.88
N LYS A 129 8.16 3.01 -16.44
CA LYS A 129 9.36 3.80 -16.16
C LYS A 129 10.27 3.17 -15.12
N CYS A 130 9.67 2.55 -14.11
CA CYS A 130 10.41 1.89 -13.03
C CYS A 130 10.91 0.48 -13.38
N GLY A 131 10.66 -0.03 -14.60
CA GLY A 131 11.12 -1.36 -15.01
C GLY A 131 10.51 -2.49 -14.21
N HIS A 132 9.28 -2.36 -13.72
CA HIS A 132 8.65 -3.36 -12.84
C HIS A 132 8.48 -4.74 -13.48
N PHE A 133 8.52 -4.85 -14.81
CA PHE A 133 8.53 -6.16 -15.47
C PHE A 133 9.86 -6.91 -15.31
N ASP A 134 10.93 -6.21 -14.93
CA ASP A 134 12.25 -6.80 -14.69
C ASP A 134 12.45 -7.24 -13.24
N ILE A 135 11.45 -7.01 -12.37
CA ILE A 135 11.49 -7.44 -10.97
C ILE A 135 11.30 -8.95 -10.87
N THR A 136 12.23 -9.61 -10.23
CA THR A 136 12.30 -11.08 -10.12
C THR A 136 11.71 -11.60 -8.81
N TYR A 137 10.54 -11.14 -8.40
CA TYR A 137 9.83 -11.77 -7.29
C TYR A 137 9.14 -13.05 -7.74
N PRO A 138 9.06 -14.09 -6.89
CA PRO A 138 8.24 -15.27 -7.19
C PRO A 138 6.81 -14.85 -7.55
N ASP A 139 6.22 -15.51 -8.52
CA ASP A 139 4.84 -15.32 -8.99
C ASP A 139 4.48 -13.92 -9.53
N TYR A 140 5.39 -12.95 -9.43
CA TYR A 140 5.14 -11.57 -9.83
C TYR A 140 4.89 -11.45 -11.34
N HIS A 141 5.71 -12.14 -12.13
CA HIS A 141 5.59 -12.16 -13.59
C HIS A 141 4.31 -12.85 -14.06
N GLU A 142 3.85 -13.87 -13.36
CA GLU A 142 2.59 -14.54 -13.69
C GLU A 142 1.39 -13.65 -13.43
N TYR A 143 1.41 -12.88 -12.35
CA TYR A 143 0.33 -12.00 -11.96
C TYR A 143 0.22 -10.77 -12.85
N TYR A 144 1.32 -10.10 -13.12
CA TYR A 144 1.35 -8.86 -13.90
C TYR A 144 1.61 -9.06 -15.39
N LYS A 145 2.15 -10.17 -15.75
CA LYS A 145 2.30 -10.80 -17.05
C LYS A 145 2.73 -9.90 -18.21
N ASP A 146 1.92 -8.90 -18.58
CA ASP A 146 2.14 -7.99 -19.70
C ASP A 146 1.43 -6.64 -19.47
N LEU A 147 1.71 -5.67 -20.34
CA LEU A 147 1.13 -4.32 -20.26
C LEU A 147 -0.41 -4.32 -20.28
N LYS A 148 -1.02 -5.21 -21.04
CA LYS A 148 -2.49 -5.27 -21.15
C LYS A 148 -3.10 -5.80 -19.86
N THR A 149 -2.54 -6.84 -19.30
CA THR A 149 -2.93 -7.39 -18.00
C THR A 149 -2.75 -6.36 -16.91
N MET A 150 -1.58 -5.71 -16.85
CA MET A 150 -1.30 -4.67 -15.87
C MET A 150 -2.27 -3.48 -15.98
N ALA A 151 -2.53 -2.97 -17.17
CA ALA A 151 -3.51 -1.90 -17.39
C ALA A 151 -4.91 -2.30 -16.90
N GLY A 152 -5.30 -3.56 -17.13
CA GLY A 152 -6.56 -4.11 -16.64
C GLY A 152 -6.63 -4.16 -15.11
N ILE A 153 -5.56 -4.60 -14.45
CA ILE A 153 -5.44 -4.65 -12.98
C ILE A 153 -5.50 -3.24 -12.38
N ILE A 154 -4.69 -2.29 -12.90
CA ILE A 154 -4.69 -0.90 -12.44
C ILE A 154 -6.10 -0.31 -12.53
N LYS A 155 -6.74 -0.45 -13.68
CA LYS A 155 -8.11 0.08 -13.90
C LYS A 155 -9.13 -0.53 -12.95
N LYS A 156 -9.07 -1.84 -12.71
CA LYS A 156 -9.97 -2.55 -11.78
C LYS A 156 -9.78 -2.03 -10.37
N GLN A 157 -8.54 -1.97 -9.89
CA GLN A 157 -8.22 -1.56 -8.53
C GLN A 157 -8.51 -0.08 -8.28
N ASN A 158 -8.18 0.81 -9.21
CA ASN A 158 -8.55 2.23 -9.11
C ASN A 158 -10.07 2.45 -9.07
N ARG A 159 -10.85 1.63 -9.78
CA ARG A 159 -12.32 1.65 -9.65
C ARG A 159 -12.77 1.25 -8.25
N GLY A 160 -12.19 0.21 -7.67
CA GLY A 160 -12.46 -0.21 -6.29
C GLY A 160 -12.15 0.90 -5.28
N ILE A 161 -10.99 1.52 -5.41
CA ILE A 161 -10.55 2.65 -4.56
C ILE A 161 -11.53 3.83 -4.69
N THR A 162 -11.88 4.22 -5.91
CA THR A 162 -12.79 5.33 -6.17
C THR A 162 -14.19 5.04 -5.61
N ALA A 163 -14.71 3.83 -5.86
CA ALA A 163 -16.00 3.41 -5.33
C ALA A 163 -16.03 3.44 -3.79
N ALA A 164 -14.97 2.98 -3.14
CA ALA A 164 -14.85 3.02 -1.69
C ALA A 164 -14.78 4.46 -1.16
N ALA A 165 -14.00 5.33 -1.80
CA ALA A 165 -13.92 6.75 -1.42
C ALA A 165 -15.26 7.48 -1.55
N MET A 166 -16.12 7.04 -2.47
CA MET A 166 -17.49 7.57 -2.62
C MET A 166 -18.48 6.96 -1.62
N LYS A 167 -18.29 5.70 -1.26
CA LYS A 167 -19.21 4.95 -0.40
C LYS A 167 -19.02 5.27 1.08
N TYR A 168 -17.78 5.39 1.52
CA TYR A 168 -17.44 5.59 2.92
C TYR A 168 -17.11 7.05 3.21
N PRO A 169 -17.63 7.64 4.30
CA PRO A 169 -17.23 8.98 4.74
C PRO A 169 -15.72 9.02 4.98
N GLY A 170 -15.01 9.74 4.12
CA GLY A 170 -13.56 9.83 4.17
C GLY A 170 -13.09 11.28 4.24
N ARG A 171 -11.83 11.46 4.64
CA ARG A 171 -11.15 12.75 4.67
C ARG A 171 -9.91 12.71 3.79
N ASN A 172 -9.65 13.80 3.08
CA ASN A 172 -8.52 13.91 2.17
C ASN A 172 -7.44 14.79 2.82
N PRO A 173 -6.35 14.22 3.33
CA PRO A 173 -5.23 14.99 3.83
C PRO A 173 -4.52 15.69 2.66
N LEU A 174 -4.15 16.95 2.86
CA LEU A 174 -3.35 17.74 1.91
C LEU A 174 -1.88 17.80 2.32
N THR A 175 -1.59 17.45 3.57
CA THR A 175 -0.24 17.45 4.13
C THR A 175 0.00 16.19 4.96
N ASN A 176 1.28 15.87 5.20
CA ASN A 176 1.68 14.75 6.04
C ASN A 176 1.14 14.87 7.47
N ASN A 177 1.18 16.08 8.03
CA ASN A 177 0.65 16.32 9.38
C ASN A 177 -0.86 16.07 9.45
N GLN A 178 -1.62 16.44 8.41
CA GLN A 178 -3.04 16.11 8.35
C GLN A 178 -3.27 14.61 8.23
N LEU A 179 -2.44 13.90 7.45
CA LEU A 179 -2.50 12.44 7.35
C LEU A 179 -2.28 11.80 8.72
N CYS A 180 -1.21 12.16 9.42
CA CYS A 180 -0.91 11.65 10.77
C CYS A 180 -2.04 11.96 11.76
N THR A 181 -2.55 13.21 11.75
CA THR A 181 -3.68 13.61 12.59
C THR A 181 -4.93 12.76 12.30
N MET A 182 -5.24 12.50 11.03
CA MET A 182 -6.40 11.68 10.65
C MET A 182 -6.24 10.22 11.05
N LEU A 183 -5.01 9.73 11.09
CA LEU A 183 -4.67 8.38 11.54
C LEU A 183 -4.54 8.28 13.06
N GLY A 184 -4.49 9.42 13.77
CA GLY A 184 -4.32 9.46 15.23
C GLY A 184 -2.93 9.01 15.67
N ILE A 185 -1.91 9.33 14.89
CA ILE A 185 -0.50 9.02 15.16
C ILE A 185 0.35 10.30 15.23
N GLU A 186 1.47 10.23 15.94
CA GLU A 186 2.45 11.31 15.93
C GLU A 186 3.15 11.41 14.56
N PRO A 187 3.43 12.62 14.06
CA PRO A 187 4.23 12.76 12.85
C PRO A 187 5.64 12.18 13.02
N PRO A 188 6.21 11.56 11.97
CA PRO A 188 7.60 11.14 12.00
C PRO A 188 8.55 12.35 12.14
N PRO A 189 9.81 12.15 12.57
CA PRO A 189 10.83 13.19 12.53
C PRO A 189 10.93 13.83 11.14
N ALA A 190 11.25 15.14 11.10
CA ALA A 190 11.22 15.94 9.87
C ALA A 190 12.07 15.35 8.73
N ASP A 191 13.18 14.72 9.04
CA ASP A 191 14.08 14.10 8.04
C ASP A 191 13.44 12.93 7.28
N TYR A 192 12.37 12.35 7.82
CA TYR A 192 11.64 11.24 7.20
C TYR A 192 10.33 11.68 6.54
N SER A 193 9.93 12.94 6.73
CA SER A 193 8.74 13.48 6.09
C SER A 193 9.04 13.81 4.63
N GLN A 194 8.43 13.10 3.71
CA GLN A 194 8.50 13.40 2.29
C GLN A 194 7.14 13.88 1.79
N ASP A 195 7.16 14.91 0.97
CA ASP A 195 5.95 15.32 0.28
C ASP A 195 5.57 14.24 -0.75
N TYR A 196 4.41 13.58 -0.58
CA TYR A 196 3.82 12.75 -1.63
C TYR A 196 3.11 13.60 -2.69
N GLY A 197 3.05 14.91 -2.47
CA GLY A 197 2.37 15.97 -3.20
C GLY A 197 2.71 16.11 -4.68
N GLN A 198 2.65 15.02 -5.40
CA GLN A 198 2.49 15.12 -6.84
C GLN A 198 1.02 15.40 -7.13
N SER A 199 0.76 16.36 -7.98
CA SER A 199 -0.58 16.88 -8.31
C SER A 199 -1.58 15.82 -8.76
N ASP A 200 -1.12 14.62 -9.12
CA ASP A 200 -1.91 13.50 -9.62
C ASP A 200 -2.20 12.40 -8.57
N VAL A 201 -1.60 12.47 -7.37
CA VAL A 201 -1.84 11.50 -6.28
C VAL A 201 -2.90 12.05 -5.33
N ARG A 202 -3.95 11.28 -5.09
CA ARG A 202 -5.01 11.59 -4.13
C ARG A 202 -5.02 10.56 -3.01
N VAL A 203 -5.01 11.04 -1.78
CA VAL A 203 -5.12 10.20 -0.59
C VAL A 203 -6.48 10.43 0.06
N THR A 204 -7.15 9.34 0.44
CA THR A 204 -8.39 9.41 1.22
C THR A 204 -8.26 8.44 2.40
N VAL A 205 -8.54 8.92 3.61
CA VAL A 205 -8.58 8.09 4.83
C VAL A 205 -10.04 7.80 5.16
N ILE A 206 -10.41 6.53 5.21
CA ILE A 206 -11.77 6.06 5.54
C ILE A 206 -11.78 5.19 6.78
#